data_95ec14003c9470ce6ae3307dd24f73b1
#
_entry.id   95ec14003c9470ce6ae3307dd24f73b1
#
_cell.length_a   1.000
_cell.length_b   1.000
_cell.length_c   1.000
_cell.angle_alpha   90.00
_cell.angle_beta   90.00
_cell.angle_gamma   90.00
#
_symmetry.space_group_name_H-M   'P 1'
#
loop_
_entity.id
_entity.type
_entity.pdbx_description
1 polymer ?
#
loop_
_entity_poly.entity_id
_entity_poly.type
_entity_poly.pdbx_seq_one_letter_code
_entity_poly.pdbx_strand_id
1 'polypeptide(L)'
;AGKYRKRDLNRLFVDSEQEIVEAVSLFAVITRKRIPSREISFRTQIPGSYDMKYDKIKVSDDAYVYGLLDCIGELQAVISRSKRQNDLDFANKVFGIMGELFNEVETLTEFSNTLKKIKPKMDVAAGTLNNARKLLG
;
A
#
# COMPACT_ATOMS: atom_id res chain seq x y z
N ALA A 1 -6.00 33.52 8.62
CA ALA A 1 -4.76 32.76 8.57
C ALA A 1 -4.94 31.44 9.33
N GLY A 2 -5.05 30.35 8.61
CA GLY A 2 -5.17 29.03 9.17
C GLY A 2 -3.97 28.73 10.07
N LYS A 3 -4.24 28.52 11.33
CA LYS A 3 -3.19 28.24 12.32
C LYS A 3 -3.11 26.75 12.56
N TYR A 4 -2.62 26.03 11.56
CA TYR A 4 -2.31 24.62 11.77
C TYR A 4 -1.07 24.50 12.66
N ARG A 5 -1.16 23.71 13.73
CA ARG A 5 -0.02 23.37 14.54
C ARG A 5 0.92 22.46 13.75
N LYS A 6 2.23 22.56 14.01
CA LYS A 6 3.23 21.70 13.34
C LYS A 6 2.85 20.21 13.37
N ARG A 7 2.25 19.76 14.48
CA ARG A 7 1.77 18.40 14.64
C ARG A 7 0.66 18.05 13.66
N ASP A 8 -0.27 18.98 13.41
CA ASP A 8 -1.39 18.78 12.51
C ASP A 8 -0.92 18.71 11.05
N LEU A 9 0.06 19.55 10.68
CA LEU A 9 0.68 19.51 9.37
C LEU A 9 1.43 18.20 9.12
N ASN A 10 2.21 17.74 10.10
CA ASN A 10 2.92 16.46 9.97
C ASN A 10 1.94 15.30 9.77
N ARG A 11 0.82 15.31 10.48
CA ARG A 11 -0.22 14.29 10.33
C ARG A 11 -0.83 14.30 8.93
N LEU A 12 -1.12 15.47 8.38
CA LEU A 12 -1.63 15.62 7.02
C LEU A 12 -0.63 15.09 5.98
N PHE A 13 0.66 15.34 6.17
CA PHE A 13 1.70 14.80 5.29
C PHE A 13 1.77 13.27 5.34
N VAL A 14 1.74 12.69 6.53
CA VAL A 14 1.76 11.23 6.71
C VAL A 14 0.54 10.59 6.07
N ASP A 15 -0.65 11.15 6.27
CA ASP A 15 -1.89 10.65 5.68
C ASP A 15 -1.85 10.71 4.14
N SER A 16 -1.33 11.81 3.57
CA SER A 16 -1.17 11.95 2.12
C SER A 16 -0.15 10.98 1.54
N GLU A 17 0.98 10.80 2.21
CA GLU A 17 1.99 9.82 1.82
C GLU A 17 1.45 8.38 1.87
N GLN A 18 0.65 8.07 2.89
CA GLN A 18 -0.01 6.78 3.05
C GLN A 18 -0.93 6.47 1.86
N GLU A 19 -1.74 7.42 1.43
CA GLU A 19 -2.61 7.28 0.26
C GLU A 19 -1.81 7.07 -1.03
N ILE A 20 -0.68 7.76 -1.18
CA ILE A 20 0.23 7.57 -2.31
C ILE A 20 0.80 6.15 -2.31
N VAL A 21 1.27 5.67 -1.16
CA VAL A 21 1.80 4.31 -1.02
C VAL A 21 0.73 3.28 -1.36
N GLU A 22 -0.47 3.44 -0.85
CA GLU A 22 -1.61 2.55 -1.16
C GLU A 22 -1.88 2.49 -2.67
N ALA A 23 -2.01 3.65 -3.32
CA ALA A 23 -2.31 3.73 -4.75
C ALA A 23 -1.19 3.13 -5.61
N VAL A 24 0.06 3.45 -5.32
CA VAL A 24 1.22 2.94 -6.06
C VAL A 24 1.38 1.43 -5.83
N SER A 25 1.12 0.97 -4.62
CA SER A 25 1.19 -0.45 -4.27
C SER A 25 0.12 -1.25 -5.02
N LEU A 26 -1.11 -0.76 -5.00
CA LEU A 26 -2.22 -1.39 -5.73
C LEU A 26 -1.93 -1.46 -7.23
N PHE A 27 -1.44 -0.36 -7.81
CA PHE A 27 -1.04 -0.33 -9.22
C PHE A 27 0.09 -1.33 -9.52
N ALA A 28 1.12 -1.39 -8.69
CA ALA A 28 2.25 -2.29 -8.87
C ALA A 28 1.82 -3.77 -8.79
N VAL A 29 0.95 -4.11 -7.84
CA VAL A 29 0.43 -5.47 -7.68
C VAL A 29 -0.42 -5.89 -8.89
N ILE A 30 -1.34 -5.03 -9.32
CA ILE A 30 -2.25 -5.36 -10.43
C ILE A 30 -1.51 -5.44 -11.76
N THR A 31 -0.59 -4.51 -12.03
CA THR A 31 0.06 -4.41 -13.34
C THR A 31 1.37 -5.19 -13.44
N ARG A 32 2.16 -5.20 -12.38
CA ARG A 32 3.51 -5.78 -12.36
C ARG A 32 3.64 -7.00 -11.46
N LYS A 33 2.62 -7.30 -10.68
CA LYS A 33 2.56 -8.44 -9.75
C LYS A 33 3.76 -8.49 -8.81
N ARG A 34 4.10 -7.33 -8.24
CA ARG A 34 5.23 -7.19 -7.31
C ARG A 34 4.92 -6.17 -6.22
N ILE A 35 5.66 -6.27 -5.12
CA ILE A 35 5.64 -5.30 -4.03
C ILE A 35 6.37 -4.02 -4.48
N PRO A 36 5.82 -2.83 -4.21
CA PRO A 36 6.46 -1.57 -4.57
C PRO A 36 7.68 -1.29 -3.70
N SER A 37 8.61 -0.53 -4.28
CA SER A 37 9.72 0.04 -3.53
C SER A 37 9.23 1.15 -2.59
N ARG A 38 9.92 1.35 -1.47
CA ARG A 38 9.70 2.48 -0.57
C ARG A 38 10.00 3.83 -1.23
N GLU A 39 10.87 3.84 -2.21
CA GLU A 39 11.15 5.02 -3.01
C GLU A 39 10.22 5.04 -4.21
N ILE A 40 9.34 6.03 -4.24
CA ILE A 40 8.35 6.20 -5.30
C ILE A 40 8.91 7.15 -6.34
N SER A 41 9.06 6.66 -7.56
CA SER A 41 9.48 7.47 -8.70
C SER A 41 8.28 7.78 -9.58
N PHE A 42 8.11 9.02 -9.95
CA PHE A 42 7.06 9.44 -10.86
C PHE A 42 7.60 10.40 -11.92
N ARG A 43 6.90 10.43 -13.05
CA ARG A 43 7.20 11.35 -14.14
C ARG A 43 6.36 12.62 -13.99
N THR A 44 7.03 13.76 -14.04
CA THR A 44 6.34 15.05 -14.14
C THR A 44 6.73 15.73 -15.44
N GLN A 45 5.72 16.29 -16.12
CA GLN A 45 5.94 17.13 -17.27
C GLN A 45 5.96 18.59 -16.83
N ILE A 46 7.01 19.32 -17.20
CA ILE A 46 7.07 20.75 -16.93
C ILE A 46 6.13 21.45 -17.92
N PRO A 47 5.18 22.28 -17.44
CA PRO A 47 4.29 23.02 -18.32
C PRO A 47 5.06 23.85 -19.37
N GLY A 48 4.69 23.70 -20.65
CA GLY A 48 5.34 24.40 -21.76
C GLY A 48 6.67 23.78 -22.24
N SER A 49 7.07 22.64 -21.72
CA SER A 49 8.28 21.91 -22.09
C SER A 49 7.95 20.51 -22.56
N TYR A 50 8.75 19.99 -23.50
CA TYR A 50 8.70 18.56 -23.86
C TYR A 50 9.55 17.70 -22.94
N ASP A 51 10.29 18.30 -22.01
CA ASP A 51 11.16 17.59 -21.09
C ASP A 51 10.34 16.93 -19.97
N MET A 52 10.63 15.65 -19.74
CA MET A 52 10.06 14.88 -18.64
C MET A 52 11.10 14.78 -17.51
N LYS A 53 10.73 15.25 -16.33
CA LYS A 53 11.53 15.03 -15.12
C LYS A 53 11.07 13.79 -14.38
N TYR A 54 12.05 13.06 -13.84
CA TYR A 54 11.79 12.01 -12.89
C TYR A 54 12.03 12.57 -11.49
N ASP A 55 10.95 12.61 -10.72
CA ASP A 55 11.03 12.96 -9.31
C ASP A 55 10.91 11.70 -8.45
N LYS A 56 11.59 11.72 -7.32
CA LYS A 56 11.56 10.63 -6.36
C LYS A 56 11.06 11.16 -5.03
N ILE A 57 10.10 10.45 -4.45
CA ILE A 57 9.62 10.72 -3.10
C ILE A 57 10.02 9.56 -2.21
N LYS A 58 10.72 9.85 -1.14
CA LYS A 58 10.95 8.90 -0.06
C LYS A 58 9.89 9.14 1.00
N VAL A 59 9.00 8.17 1.16
CA VAL A 59 7.94 8.25 2.16
C VAL A 59 8.44 7.87 3.56
N SER A 60 7.76 8.34 4.60
CA SER A 60 8.05 7.95 5.98
C SER A 60 7.81 6.45 6.20
N ASP A 61 8.45 5.89 7.24
CA ASP A 61 8.27 4.49 7.61
C ASP A 61 6.81 4.17 7.94
N ASP A 62 6.17 5.04 8.70
CA ASP A 62 4.76 4.88 9.08
C ASP A 62 3.84 4.90 7.86
N ALA A 63 4.02 5.87 6.96
CA ALA A 63 3.23 5.98 5.74
C ALA A 63 3.39 4.75 4.83
N TYR A 64 4.62 4.24 4.71
CA TYR A 64 4.90 3.04 3.92
C TYR A 64 4.18 1.83 4.48
N VAL A 65 4.34 1.57 5.77
CA VAL A 65 3.73 0.41 6.44
C VAL A 65 2.21 0.49 6.41
N TYR A 66 1.63 1.63 6.79
CA TYR A 66 0.18 1.80 6.78
C TYR A 66 -0.41 1.74 5.38
N GLY A 67 0.29 2.29 4.39
CA GLY A 67 -0.13 2.22 3.00
C GLY A 67 -0.13 0.79 2.44
N LEU A 68 0.86 -0.03 2.80
CA LEU A 68 0.89 -1.45 2.45
C LEU A 68 -0.28 -2.21 3.09
N LEU A 69 -0.59 -1.93 4.36
CA LEU A 69 -1.71 -2.56 5.05
C LEU A 69 -3.06 -2.18 4.41
N ASP A 70 -3.24 -0.92 4.05
CA ASP A 70 -4.45 -0.46 3.37
C ASP A 70 -4.57 -1.12 1.97
N CYS A 71 -3.45 -1.29 1.28
CA CYS A 71 -3.40 -2.03 0.01
C CYS A 71 -3.90 -3.48 0.16
N ILE A 72 -3.55 -4.17 1.24
CA ILE A 72 -4.04 -5.53 1.50
C ILE A 72 -5.58 -5.55 1.54
N GLY A 73 -6.19 -4.56 2.18
CA GLY A 73 -7.66 -4.43 2.20
C GLY A 73 -8.27 -4.29 0.81
N GLU A 74 -7.68 -3.43 -0.03
CA GLU A 74 -8.14 -3.23 -1.40
C GLU A 74 -7.96 -4.47 -2.29
N LEU A 75 -6.89 -5.24 -2.08
CA LEU A 75 -6.63 -6.45 -2.83
C LEU A 75 -7.68 -7.55 -2.59
N GLN A 76 -8.31 -7.59 -1.42
CA GLN A 76 -9.44 -8.49 -1.18
C GLN A 76 -10.58 -8.24 -2.18
N ALA A 77 -10.91 -6.97 -2.44
CA ALA A 77 -11.92 -6.60 -3.43
C ALA A 77 -11.52 -7.01 -4.86
N VAL A 78 -10.23 -6.90 -5.18
CA VAL A 78 -9.69 -7.36 -6.48
C VAL A 78 -9.87 -8.87 -6.64
N ILE A 79 -9.57 -9.65 -5.60
CA ILE A 79 -9.76 -11.11 -5.60
C ILE A 79 -11.24 -11.47 -5.80
N SER A 80 -12.15 -10.83 -5.05
CA SER A 80 -13.59 -11.06 -5.19
C SER A 80 -14.08 -10.79 -6.61
N ARG A 81 -13.61 -9.70 -7.21
CA ARG A 81 -13.96 -9.33 -8.58
C ARG A 81 -13.42 -10.35 -9.58
N SER A 82 -12.16 -10.73 -9.45
CA SER A 82 -11.51 -11.70 -10.33
C SER A 82 -12.20 -13.07 -10.27
N LYS A 83 -12.60 -13.49 -9.08
CA LYS A 83 -13.39 -14.72 -8.90
C LYS A 83 -14.73 -14.65 -9.62
N ARG A 84 -15.45 -13.52 -9.51
CA ARG A 84 -16.72 -13.35 -10.24
C ARG A 84 -16.56 -13.35 -11.76
N GLN A 85 -15.39 -12.95 -12.25
CA GLN A 85 -15.03 -12.96 -13.66
C GLN A 85 -14.42 -14.30 -14.13
N ASN A 86 -14.39 -15.30 -13.26
CA ASN A 86 -13.76 -16.61 -13.48
C ASN A 86 -12.24 -16.53 -13.79
N ASP A 87 -11.57 -15.47 -13.39
CA ASP A 87 -10.12 -15.34 -13.50
C ASP A 87 -9.44 -15.79 -12.21
N LEU A 88 -9.48 -17.10 -11.97
CA LEU A 88 -8.90 -17.71 -10.76
C LEU A 88 -7.37 -17.63 -10.74
N ASP A 89 -6.71 -17.68 -11.90
CA ASP A 89 -5.26 -17.58 -11.98
C ASP A 89 -4.78 -16.20 -11.47
N PHE A 90 -5.44 -15.15 -11.91
CA PHE A 90 -5.14 -13.80 -11.44
C PHE A 90 -5.47 -13.64 -9.94
N ALA A 91 -6.63 -14.14 -9.52
CA ALA A 91 -7.03 -14.10 -8.11
C ALA A 91 -6.00 -14.80 -7.20
N ASN A 92 -5.51 -15.97 -7.59
CA ASN A 92 -4.48 -16.69 -6.82
C ASN A 92 -3.14 -15.96 -6.81
N LYS A 93 -2.74 -15.32 -7.90
CA LYS A 93 -1.53 -14.50 -7.96
C LYS A 93 -1.63 -13.31 -7.02
N VAL A 94 -2.75 -12.59 -7.03
CA VAL A 94 -3.00 -11.47 -6.13
C VAL A 94 -2.97 -11.92 -4.67
N PHE A 95 -3.59 -13.05 -4.36
CA PHE A 95 -3.57 -13.63 -3.02
C PHE A 95 -2.14 -13.93 -2.54
N GLY A 96 -1.30 -14.51 -3.39
CA GLY A 96 0.11 -14.75 -3.09
C GLY A 96 0.84 -13.45 -2.73
N ILE A 97 0.61 -12.38 -3.48
CA ILE A 97 1.23 -11.08 -3.24
C ILE A 97 0.68 -10.43 -1.95
N MET A 98 -0.60 -10.61 -1.63
CA MET A 98 -1.15 -10.17 -0.33
C MET A 98 -0.38 -10.79 0.85
N GLY A 99 -0.08 -12.08 0.76
CA GLY A 99 0.73 -12.79 1.77
C GLY A 99 2.14 -12.22 1.86
N GLU A 100 2.78 -11.93 0.73
CA GLU A 100 4.10 -11.31 0.70
C GLU A 100 4.09 -9.90 1.30
N LEU A 101 3.08 -9.09 1.00
CA LEU A 101 2.90 -7.76 1.60
C LEU A 101 2.78 -7.85 3.12
N PHE A 102 1.96 -8.78 3.60
CA PHE A 102 1.77 -8.98 5.04
C PHE A 102 3.08 -9.40 5.72
N ASN A 103 3.83 -10.33 5.13
CA ASN A 103 5.13 -10.75 5.65
C ASN A 103 6.15 -9.61 5.66
N GLU A 104 6.15 -8.77 4.62
CA GLU A 104 7.02 -7.60 4.57
C GLU A 104 6.72 -6.63 5.71
N VAL A 105 5.44 -6.35 5.96
CA VAL A 105 5.02 -5.50 7.07
C VAL A 105 5.42 -6.12 8.42
N GLU A 106 5.21 -7.42 8.62
CA GLU A 106 5.65 -8.10 9.85
C GLU A 106 7.15 -7.92 10.07
N THR A 107 7.97 -8.13 9.04
CA THR A 107 9.43 -7.98 9.12
C THR A 107 9.80 -6.54 9.49
N LEU A 108 9.18 -5.55 8.88
CA LEU A 108 9.44 -4.15 9.17
C LEU A 108 9.04 -3.77 10.61
N THR A 109 7.99 -4.38 11.14
CA THR A 109 7.49 -4.06 12.49
C THR A 109 8.33 -4.66 13.60
N GLU A 110 9.01 -5.79 13.36
CA GLU A 110 9.94 -6.40 14.33
C GLU A 110 11.08 -5.47 14.69
N PHE A 111 11.50 -4.60 13.78
CA PHE A 111 12.62 -3.68 13.98
C PHE A 111 12.21 -2.28 14.42
N SER A 112 10.91 -2.02 14.57
CA SER A 112 10.40 -0.68 14.85
C SER A 112 9.64 -0.62 16.17
N ASN A 113 10.26 -0.01 17.18
CA ASN A 113 9.59 0.30 18.45
C ASN A 113 8.58 1.46 18.35
N THR A 114 8.48 2.11 17.18
CA THR A 114 7.68 3.33 16.98
C THR A 114 6.25 3.06 16.55
N LEU A 115 5.91 1.83 16.16
CA LEU A 115 4.62 1.47 15.61
C LEU A 115 3.65 0.92 16.66
N LYS A 116 3.46 1.65 17.77
CA LYS A 116 2.55 1.22 18.87
C LYS A 116 1.10 0.98 18.44
N LYS A 117 0.66 1.59 17.33
CA LYS A 117 -0.71 1.47 16.82
C LYS A 117 -0.85 0.48 15.67
N ILE A 118 0.23 -0.23 15.33
CA ILE A 118 0.20 -1.11 14.16
C ILE A 118 -0.53 -2.43 14.43
N LYS A 119 -0.50 -2.91 15.67
CA LYS A 119 -1.10 -4.20 16.01
C LYS A 119 -2.57 -4.32 15.60
N PRO A 120 -3.47 -3.36 15.91
CA PRO A 120 -4.85 -3.43 15.44
C PRO A 120 -4.97 -3.49 13.91
N LYS A 121 -4.15 -2.74 13.19
CA LYS A 121 -4.12 -2.76 11.71
C LYS A 121 -3.59 -4.08 11.17
N MET A 122 -2.60 -4.67 11.83
CA MET A 122 -2.09 -6.00 11.49
C MET A 122 -3.14 -7.09 11.72
N ASP A 123 -3.89 -7.01 12.81
CA ASP A 123 -4.96 -7.95 13.10
C ASP A 123 -6.08 -7.87 12.03
N VAL A 124 -6.43 -6.67 11.60
CA VAL A 124 -7.38 -6.46 10.49
C VAL A 124 -6.84 -7.05 9.20
N ALA A 125 -5.58 -6.81 8.86
CA ALA A 125 -4.95 -7.34 7.66
C ALA A 125 -4.88 -8.87 7.68
N ALA A 126 -4.56 -9.47 8.82
CA ALA A 126 -4.59 -10.93 9.00
C ALA A 126 -5.99 -11.51 8.77
N GLY A 127 -7.01 -10.83 9.29
CA GLY A 127 -8.42 -11.19 9.03
C GLY A 127 -8.79 -11.08 7.55
N THR A 128 -8.31 -10.04 6.87
CA THR A 128 -8.51 -9.83 5.44
C THR A 128 -7.88 -10.95 4.61
N LEU A 129 -6.65 -11.35 4.93
CA LEU A 129 -5.99 -12.51 4.30
C LEU A 129 -6.77 -13.80 4.50
N ASN A 130 -7.26 -14.03 5.69
CA ASN A 130 -8.05 -15.22 6.00
C ASN A 130 -9.36 -15.25 5.21
N ASN A 131 -10.03 -14.11 5.09
CA ASN A 131 -11.23 -13.97 4.28
C ASN A 131 -10.95 -14.21 2.78
N ALA A 132 -9.86 -13.66 2.26
CA ALA A 132 -9.44 -13.90 0.88
C ALA A 132 -9.16 -15.38 0.62
N ARG A 133 -8.50 -16.06 1.55
CA ARG A 133 -8.27 -17.52 1.48
C ARG A 133 -9.58 -18.29 1.36
N LYS A 134 -10.58 -17.92 2.17
CA LYS A 134 -11.90 -18.56 2.13
C LYS A 134 -12.63 -18.31 0.80
N LEU A 135 -12.45 -17.14 0.21
CA LEU A 135 -13.01 -16.82 -1.12
C LEU A 135 -12.44 -17.71 -2.23
N LEU A 136 -11.18 -18.10 -2.10
CA LEU A 136 -10.50 -18.95 -3.10
C LEU A 136 -10.73 -20.45 -2.90
N GLY A 137 -11.27 -20.82 -1.77
CA GLY A 137 -11.54 -22.20 -1.41
C GLY A 137 -10.37 -22.85 -0.73
#